data_e9c24cc8e3bef639f76300ea8637ac83
#
_entry.id   e9c24cc8e3bef639f76300ea8637ac83
#
_cell.length_a   1.000
_cell.length_b   1.000
_cell.length_c   1.000
_cell.angle_alpha   90.00
_cell.angle_beta   90.00
_cell.angle_gamma   90.00
#
_symmetry.space_group_name_H-M   'P 1'
#
loop_
_entity.id
_entity.type
_entity.pdbx_description
1 polymer ?
#
loop_
_entity_poly.entity_id
_entity_poly.type
_entity_poly.pdbx_seq_one_letter_code
_entity_poly.pdbx_strand_id
1 'polypeptide(L)'
;MKRNLLKNIFLSLCLVVFPMGMAAKQEATVTSPSGNLTLTAGVDKAGRPYYSLSRGKEAILLPSYLGVKLKDGSLDSDFGVMGFVRATKDETWHQPWGEENDVRNHYNELTMKLAQRKGLKRQLTIVFRVFDDGMGFRYVFPEQKNLKHFVIMDEETEFCFKGDPEAWTLPYDADYYEGLWTKAPLSKKQKVCTPITIEAKPDLYMMLHEANLTDYASLNVKPVETKEGNVRMRAELVPWSNGDLVRAKAPFVSPWRMLSV
;
A
#
# COMPACT_ATOMS: atom_id res chain seq x y z
N MET A 1 -59.32 -57.54 29.91
CA MET A 1 -59.07 -56.60 28.81
C MET A 1 -57.96 -55.63 29.25
N LYS A 2 -56.72 -55.87 28.75
CA LYS A 2 -55.56 -54.99 29.03
C LYS A 2 -55.23 -54.21 27.74
N ARG A 3 -55.35 -52.88 27.80
CA ARG A 3 -54.96 -52.01 26.68
C ARG A 3 -53.50 -51.62 26.85
N ASN A 4 -52.65 -52.01 25.90
CA ASN A 4 -51.25 -51.60 25.80
C ASN A 4 -51.19 -50.21 25.13
N LEU A 5 -50.59 -49.26 25.83
CA LEU A 5 -50.34 -47.91 25.35
C LEU A 5 -48.88 -47.86 24.84
N LEU A 6 -48.70 -47.86 23.52
CA LEU A 6 -47.40 -47.67 22.87
C LEU A 6 -47.07 -46.15 22.91
N LYS A 7 -46.02 -45.79 23.63
CA LYS A 7 -45.44 -44.43 23.60
C LYS A 7 -44.47 -44.32 22.45
N ASN A 8 -44.84 -43.55 21.43
CA ASN A 8 -43.92 -43.15 20.37
C ASN A 8 -42.98 -42.07 20.90
N ILE A 9 -41.71 -42.38 21.01
CA ILE A 9 -40.64 -41.41 21.28
C ILE A 9 -40.18 -40.86 19.91
N PHE A 10 -40.54 -39.63 19.57
CA PHE A 10 -39.98 -38.89 18.46
C PHE A 10 -38.62 -38.36 18.89
N LEU A 11 -37.55 -38.97 18.39
CA LEU A 11 -36.17 -38.45 18.52
C LEU A 11 -35.97 -37.36 17.49
N SER A 12 -36.11 -36.09 17.91
CA SER A 12 -35.81 -34.93 17.05
C SER A 12 -34.30 -34.78 16.90
N LEU A 13 -33.77 -35.16 15.75
CA LEU A 13 -32.37 -34.97 15.36
C LEU A 13 -32.17 -33.51 14.97
N CYS A 14 -31.73 -32.65 15.90
CA CYS A 14 -31.29 -31.31 15.59
C CYS A 14 -30.00 -31.37 14.78
N LEU A 15 -30.12 -31.19 13.46
CA LEU A 15 -28.97 -30.98 12.58
C LEU A 15 -28.36 -29.61 12.90
N VAL A 16 -27.28 -29.56 13.66
CA VAL A 16 -26.50 -28.34 13.88
C VAL A 16 -25.69 -28.09 12.59
N VAL A 17 -26.22 -27.23 11.72
CA VAL A 17 -25.48 -26.73 10.59
C VAL A 17 -24.42 -25.75 11.11
N PHE A 18 -23.19 -26.22 11.25
CA PHE A 18 -22.06 -25.31 11.43
C PHE A 18 -21.93 -24.42 10.19
N PRO A 19 -21.93 -23.11 10.32
CA PRO A 19 -21.64 -22.26 9.18
C PRO A 19 -20.22 -22.57 8.73
N MET A 20 -20.07 -23.14 7.52
CA MET A 20 -18.78 -23.23 6.84
C MET A 20 -18.21 -21.81 6.80
N GLY A 21 -17.17 -21.53 7.59
CA GLY A 21 -16.48 -20.26 7.58
C GLY A 21 -16.00 -19.97 6.16
N MET A 22 -16.59 -18.97 5.51
CA MET A 22 -16.08 -18.47 4.25
C MET A 22 -14.64 -18.03 4.49
N ALA A 23 -13.69 -18.66 3.79
CA ALA A 23 -12.30 -18.22 3.82
C ALA A 23 -12.26 -16.71 3.51
N ALA A 24 -11.66 -15.92 4.39
CA ALA A 24 -11.58 -14.48 4.19
C ALA A 24 -10.87 -14.22 2.85
N LYS A 25 -11.47 -13.34 2.03
CA LYS A 25 -10.91 -12.97 0.73
C LYS A 25 -9.54 -12.33 0.96
N GLN A 26 -8.48 -12.91 0.37
CA GLN A 26 -7.10 -12.46 0.57
C GLN A 26 -6.71 -11.28 -0.33
N GLU A 27 -7.58 -10.89 -1.26
CA GLU A 27 -7.36 -9.86 -2.26
C GLU A 27 -8.66 -9.09 -2.57
N ALA A 28 -8.54 -7.80 -2.87
CA ALA A 28 -9.64 -6.96 -3.33
C ALA A 28 -9.18 -5.93 -4.36
N THR A 29 -10.10 -5.48 -5.21
CA THR A 29 -9.86 -4.44 -6.22
C THR A 29 -10.66 -3.19 -5.90
N VAL A 30 -10.14 -2.03 -6.30
CA VAL A 30 -10.84 -0.75 -6.32
C VAL A 30 -10.50 -0.03 -7.63
N THR A 31 -11.49 0.60 -8.25
CA THR A 31 -11.30 1.38 -9.49
C THR A 31 -11.32 2.87 -9.17
N SER A 32 -10.73 3.68 -10.06
CA SER A 32 -10.97 5.12 -10.05
C SER A 32 -12.45 5.44 -10.30
N PRO A 33 -12.92 6.67 -10.01
CA PRO A 33 -14.30 7.08 -10.28
C PRO A 33 -14.74 6.88 -11.73
N SER A 34 -13.88 7.18 -12.70
CA SER A 34 -14.11 6.93 -14.12
C SER A 34 -14.00 5.45 -14.54
N GLY A 35 -13.42 4.59 -13.68
CA GLY A 35 -13.13 3.20 -13.99
C GLY A 35 -11.87 2.96 -14.83
N ASN A 36 -11.11 4.01 -15.17
CA ASN A 36 -9.93 3.90 -16.04
C ASN A 36 -8.75 3.21 -15.34
N LEU A 37 -8.54 3.49 -14.05
CA LEU A 37 -7.52 2.85 -13.24
C LEU A 37 -8.14 1.79 -12.34
N THR A 38 -7.44 0.67 -12.20
CA THR A 38 -7.81 -0.43 -11.30
C THR A 38 -6.63 -0.78 -10.42
N LEU A 39 -6.81 -0.66 -9.11
CA LEU A 39 -5.85 -1.12 -8.11
C LEU A 39 -6.33 -2.43 -7.51
N THR A 40 -5.42 -3.40 -7.43
CA THR A 40 -5.63 -4.67 -6.70
C THR A 40 -4.70 -4.69 -5.51
N ALA A 41 -5.20 -5.03 -4.32
CA ALA A 41 -4.40 -5.16 -3.11
C ALA A 41 -4.75 -6.42 -2.33
N GLY A 42 -3.75 -7.04 -1.72
CA GLY A 42 -3.94 -8.28 -0.98
C GLY A 42 -2.68 -8.74 -0.24
N VAL A 43 -2.69 -10.01 0.15
CA VAL A 43 -1.53 -10.70 0.71
C VAL A 43 -1.22 -11.96 -0.08
N ASP A 44 0.05 -12.24 -0.27
CA ASP A 44 0.51 -13.48 -0.92
C ASP A 44 0.45 -14.70 0.05
N LYS A 45 0.88 -15.87 -0.43
CA LYS A 45 0.90 -17.11 0.37
C LYS A 45 1.74 -17.01 1.64
N ALA A 46 2.79 -16.19 1.62
CA ALA A 46 3.63 -15.91 2.79
C ALA A 46 3.03 -14.85 3.72
N GLY A 47 1.90 -14.25 3.33
CA GLY A 47 1.29 -13.14 4.06
C GLY A 47 2.01 -11.81 3.86
N ARG A 48 2.72 -11.63 2.74
CA ARG A 48 3.33 -10.34 2.40
C ARG A 48 2.27 -9.47 1.73
N PRO A 49 2.01 -8.24 2.23
CA PRO A 49 1.10 -7.31 1.59
C PRO A 49 1.65 -6.88 0.24
N TYR A 50 0.77 -6.76 -0.75
CA TYR A 50 1.14 -6.27 -2.08
C TYR A 50 -0.01 -5.48 -2.71
N TYR A 51 0.34 -4.72 -3.74
CA TYR A 51 -0.62 -4.06 -4.63
C TYR A 51 -0.13 -4.10 -6.07
N SER A 52 -1.03 -3.86 -7.01
CA SER A 52 -0.75 -3.64 -8.42
C SER A 52 -1.71 -2.60 -8.97
N LEU A 53 -1.33 -1.95 -10.09
CA LEU A 53 -2.14 -0.92 -10.75
C LEU A 53 -2.20 -1.18 -12.24
N SER A 54 -3.37 -1.02 -12.84
CA SER A 54 -3.56 -1.10 -14.29
C SER A 54 -4.42 0.05 -14.81
N ARG A 55 -4.20 0.44 -16.07
CA ARG A 55 -5.06 1.33 -16.86
C ARG A 55 -5.76 0.47 -17.93
N GLY A 56 -7.04 0.23 -17.74
CA GLY A 56 -7.75 -0.76 -18.55
C GLY A 56 -7.08 -2.13 -18.48
N LYS A 57 -6.59 -2.63 -19.63
CA LYS A 57 -5.84 -3.90 -19.73
C LYS A 57 -4.33 -3.75 -19.57
N GLU A 58 -3.82 -2.55 -19.52
CA GLU A 58 -2.39 -2.27 -19.44
C GLU A 58 -1.91 -2.22 -17.99
N ALA A 59 -0.92 -3.05 -17.65
CA ALA A 59 -0.28 -3.00 -16.34
C ALA A 59 0.62 -1.77 -16.24
N ILE A 60 0.39 -0.94 -15.23
CA ILE A 60 1.22 0.21 -14.86
C ILE A 60 2.24 -0.22 -13.80
N LEU A 61 1.74 -0.78 -12.70
CA LEU A 61 2.56 -1.43 -11.67
C LEU A 61 2.21 -2.91 -11.59
N LEU A 62 3.21 -3.74 -11.68
CA LEU A 62 3.16 -5.17 -11.36
C LEU A 62 3.08 -5.35 -9.85
N PRO A 63 2.83 -6.57 -9.31
CA PRO A 63 2.80 -6.80 -7.88
C PRO A 63 4.02 -6.21 -7.16
N SER A 64 3.75 -5.21 -6.33
CA SER A 64 4.69 -4.39 -5.58
C SER A 64 4.44 -4.64 -4.10
N TYR A 65 5.45 -5.10 -3.37
CA TYR A 65 5.31 -5.45 -1.96
C TYR A 65 5.33 -4.23 -1.05
N LEU A 66 4.72 -4.41 0.11
CA LEU A 66 4.55 -3.38 1.13
C LEU A 66 4.96 -3.92 2.49
N GLY A 67 5.46 -3.04 3.34
CA GLY A 67 5.82 -3.39 4.71
C GLY A 67 6.81 -2.41 5.32
N VAL A 68 7.08 -2.64 6.60
CA VAL A 68 8.08 -1.89 7.35
C VAL A 68 8.85 -2.81 8.29
N LYS A 69 10.14 -2.57 8.46
CA LYS A 69 10.96 -3.18 9.51
C LYS A 69 11.03 -2.26 10.71
N LEU A 70 10.71 -2.81 11.85
CA LEU A 70 10.78 -2.13 13.12
C LEU A 70 12.07 -2.56 13.86
N LYS A 71 12.49 -1.77 14.84
CA LYS A 71 13.67 -2.09 15.66
C LYS A 71 13.49 -3.39 16.45
N ASP A 72 12.25 -3.78 16.74
CA ASP A 72 11.88 -4.96 17.53
C ASP A 72 11.08 -6.01 16.74
N GLY A 73 11.19 -6.03 15.41
CA GLY A 73 10.53 -6.99 14.54
C GLY A 73 10.13 -6.39 13.20
N SER A 74 9.27 -7.07 12.44
CA SER A 74 8.82 -6.57 11.14
C SER A 74 7.31 -6.61 10.97
N LEU A 75 6.80 -5.77 10.08
CA LEU A 75 5.41 -5.72 9.60
C LEU A 75 5.43 -5.79 8.07
N ASP A 76 6.02 -6.86 7.53
CA ASP A 76 6.25 -7.10 6.10
C ASP A 76 5.70 -8.45 5.63
N SER A 77 5.38 -9.36 6.55
CA SER A 77 4.98 -10.73 6.24
C SER A 77 4.11 -11.35 7.36
N ASP A 78 3.73 -12.62 7.16
CA ASP A 78 2.87 -13.38 8.08
C ASP A 78 1.46 -12.80 8.29
N PHE A 79 1.03 -11.86 7.48
CA PHE A 79 -0.30 -11.28 7.60
C PHE A 79 -1.41 -12.19 7.09
N GLY A 80 -2.54 -12.13 7.79
CA GLY A 80 -3.86 -12.48 7.27
C GLY A 80 -4.67 -11.21 7.06
N VAL A 81 -5.52 -11.21 6.02
CA VAL A 81 -6.48 -10.13 5.81
C VAL A 81 -7.63 -10.29 6.80
N MET A 82 -7.84 -9.30 7.65
CA MET A 82 -8.98 -9.20 8.56
C MET A 82 -10.24 -8.71 7.86
N GLY A 83 -10.08 -7.90 6.81
CA GLY A 83 -11.18 -7.35 6.02
C GLY A 83 -10.76 -6.21 5.14
N PHE A 84 -11.67 -5.89 4.22
CA PHE A 84 -11.60 -4.75 3.33
C PHE A 84 -12.77 -3.82 3.58
N VAL A 85 -12.51 -2.51 3.62
CA VAL A 85 -13.54 -1.47 3.69
C VAL A 85 -13.42 -0.60 2.45
N ARG A 86 -14.55 -0.21 1.86
CA ARG A 86 -14.61 0.68 0.69
C ARG A 86 -15.28 1.98 1.07
N ALA A 87 -14.80 3.06 0.49
CA ALA A 87 -15.43 4.36 0.57
C ALA A 87 -15.27 5.09 -0.77
N THR A 88 -16.11 6.09 -1.00
CA THR A 88 -15.99 7.04 -2.10
C THR A 88 -16.07 8.44 -1.51
N LYS A 89 -15.25 9.34 -2.01
CA LYS A 89 -15.27 10.74 -1.66
C LYS A 89 -15.35 11.58 -2.92
N ASP A 90 -16.20 12.62 -2.90
CA ASP A 90 -16.27 13.66 -3.91
C ASP A 90 -16.55 14.96 -3.17
N GLU A 91 -15.56 15.80 -3.09
CA GLU A 91 -15.64 17.11 -2.47
C GLU A 91 -14.79 18.10 -3.23
N THR A 92 -15.16 19.36 -3.21
CA THR A 92 -14.33 20.46 -3.71
C THR A 92 -14.00 21.37 -2.55
N TRP A 93 -12.75 21.75 -2.44
CA TRP A 93 -12.29 22.74 -1.47
C TRP A 93 -11.63 23.91 -2.18
N HIS A 94 -11.79 25.07 -1.61
CA HIS A 94 -11.27 26.31 -2.14
C HIS A 94 -9.96 26.69 -1.45
N GLN A 95 -8.95 27.02 -2.24
CA GLN A 95 -7.66 27.50 -1.72
C GLN A 95 -7.43 28.95 -2.18
N PRO A 96 -6.86 29.80 -1.30
CA PRO A 96 -6.71 31.22 -1.60
C PRO A 96 -5.54 31.57 -2.53
N TRP A 97 -4.67 30.61 -2.82
CA TRP A 97 -3.50 30.74 -3.71
C TRP A 97 -3.21 29.44 -4.43
N GLY A 98 -2.39 29.49 -5.49
CA GLY A 98 -2.10 28.38 -6.40
C GLY A 98 -2.67 28.67 -7.78
N GLU A 99 -2.44 27.76 -8.72
CA GLU A 99 -2.96 27.87 -10.09
C GLU A 99 -4.46 27.59 -10.15
N GLU A 100 -4.93 26.66 -9.30
CA GLU A 100 -6.32 26.24 -9.18
C GLU A 100 -6.93 26.77 -7.88
N ASN A 101 -8.05 27.49 -7.97
CA ASN A 101 -8.78 27.92 -6.79
C ASN A 101 -9.64 26.82 -6.17
N ASP A 102 -10.27 26.02 -7.03
CA ASP A 102 -11.18 24.94 -6.64
C ASP A 102 -10.52 23.58 -6.91
N VAL A 103 -10.14 22.90 -5.86
CA VAL A 103 -9.50 21.57 -5.95
C VAL A 103 -10.55 20.50 -5.68
N ARG A 104 -10.90 19.72 -6.70
CA ARG A 104 -11.78 18.57 -6.55
C ARG A 104 -11.01 17.37 -6.03
N ASN A 105 -11.44 16.85 -4.90
CA ASN A 105 -10.91 15.65 -4.26
C ASN A 105 -11.89 14.49 -4.48
N HIS A 106 -11.77 13.81 -5.63
CA HIS A 106 -12.68 12.74 -6.05
C HIS A 106 -11.93 11.43 -6.22
N TYR A 107 -12.21 10.45 -5.35
CA TYR A 107 -11.54 9.16 -5.34
C TYR A 107 -12.44 8.04 -4.82
N ASN A 108 -12.08 6.81 -5.16
CA ASN A 108 -12.53 5.62 -4.46
C ASN A 108 -11.41 5.10 -3.54
N GLU A 109 -11.78 4.67 -2.34
CA GLU A 109 -10.86 4.21 -1.31
C GLU A 109 -11.04 2.72 -1.00
N LEU A 110 -9.94 2.01 -0.84
CA LEU A 110 -9.87 0.64 -0.33
C LEU A 110 -8.98 0.63 0.92
N THR A 111 -9.56 0.31 2.05
CA THR A 111 -8.83 0.09 3.30
C THR A 111 -8.64 -1.39 3.52
N MET A 112 -7.40 -1.87 3.54
CA MET A 112 -7.02 -3.25 3.83
C MET A 112 -6.54 -3.36 5.28
N LYS A 113 -7.26 -4.11 6.13
CA LYS A 113 -6.91 -4.37 7.53
C LYS A 113 -6.20 -5.70 7.64
N LEU A 114 -5.03 -5.68 8.27
CA LEU A 114 -4.11 -6.82 8.37
C LEU A 114 -3.80 -7.14 9.83
N ALA A 115 -3.64 -8.43 10.13
CA ALA A 115 -3.09 -8.89 11.40
C ALA A 115 -2.08 -10.03 11.17
N GLN A 116 -0.95 -9.98 11.84
CA GLN A 116 0.02 -11.07 11.80
C GLN A 116 -0.57 -12.33 12.45
N ARG A 117 -0.38 -13.46 11.80
CA ARG A 117 -0.87 -14.78 12.26
C ARG A 117 0.02 -15.38 13.34
N LYS A 118 1.29 -15.01 13.37
CA LYS A 118 2.32 -15.52 14.28
C LYS A 118 3.00 -14.39 15.05
N GLY A 119 3.88 -14.75 15.98
CA GLY A 119 4.69 -13.81 16.75
C GLY A 119 3.84 -12.87 17.60
N LEU A 120 4.14 -11.59 17.54
CA LEU A 120 3.48 -10.54 18.32
C LEU A 120 2.05 -10.25 17.87
N LYS A 121 1.58 -10.82 16.76
CA LYS A 121 0.23 -10.64 16.21
C LYS A 121 -0.16 -9.15 16.06
N ARG A 122 0.79 -8.35 15.61
CA ARG A 122 0.60 -6.93 15.38
C ARG A 122 -0.34 -6.68 14.20
N GLN A 123 -1.05 -5.57 14.26
CA GLN A 123 -1.96 -5.12 13.22
C GLN A 123 -1.32 -3.99 12.42
N LEU A 124 -1.64 -3.97 11.14
CA LEU A 124 -1.32 -2.90 10.20
C LEU A 124 -2.52 -2.66 9.30
N THR A 125 -2.79 -1.42 8.98
CA THR A 125 -3.82 -1.06 7.99
C THR A 125 -3.15 -0.32 6.85
N ILE A 126 -3.54 -0.62 5.62
CA ILE A 126 -3.07 0.10 4.44
C ILE A 126 -4.30 0.70 3.76
N VAL A 127 -4.25 2.01 3.55
CA VAL A 127 -5.32 2.76 2.90
C VAL A 127 -4.86 3.14 1.50
N PHE A 128 -5.62 2.75 0.49
CA PHE A 128 -5.40 3.07 -0.91
C PHE A 128 -6.48 4.02 -1.39
N ARG A 129 -6.11 5.08 -2.10
CA ARG A 129 -7.01 5.97 -2.84
C ARG A 129 -6.68 5.91 -4.31
N VAL A 130 -7.70 5.77 -5.14
CA VAL A 130 -7.55 5.73 -6.60
C VAL A 130 -8.37 6.88 -7.19
N PHE A 131 -7.65 7.79 -7.83
CA PHE A 131 -8.16 8.94 -8.57
C PHE A 131 -8.17 8.62 -10.07
N ASP A 132 -8.73 9.49 -10.89
CA ASP A 132 -8.75 9.27 -12.34
C ASP A 132 -7.39 9.48 -13.01
N ASP A 133 -6.50 10.20 -12.33
CA ASP A 133 -5.13 10.58 -12.74
C ASP A 133 -4.02 9.93 -11.91
N GLY A 134 -4.35 8.95 -11.04
CA GLY A 134 -3.33 8.28 -10.25
C GLY A 134 -3.86 7.59 -9.00
N MET A 135 -2.92 7.26 -8.12
CA MET A 135 -3.21 6.58 -6.88
C MET A 135 -2.29 7.04 -5.75
N GLY A 136 -2.73 6.89 -4.52
CA GLY A 136 -1.89 7.01 -3.35
C GLY A 136 -2.22 5.95 -2.32
N PHE A 137 -1.26 5.60 -1.49
CA PHE A 137 -1.49 4.76 -0.32
C PHE A 137 -0.67 5.24 0.87
N ARG A 138 -1.10 4.83 2.06
CA ARG A 138 -0.39 5.10 3.30
C ARG A 138 -0.56 3.96 4.30
N TYR A 139 0.40 3.85 5.20
CA TYR A 139 0.33 2.96 6.34
C TYR A 139 -0.39 3.63 7.50
N VAL A 140 -1.25 2.87 8.17
CA VAL A 140 -1.89 3.26 9.42
C VAL A 140 -1.56 2.20 10.46
N PHE A 141 -0.89 2.63 11.53
CA PHE A 141 -0.55 1.81 12.69
C PHE A 141 -1.65 2.05 13.74
N PRO A 142 -2.62 1.14 13.87
CA PRO A 142 -3.73 1.35 14.80
C PRO A 142 -3.25 1.29 16.24
N GLU A 143 -4.03 1.86 17.15
CA GLU A 143 -3.82 1.68 18.59
C GLU A 143 -3.91 0.18 18.93
N GLN A 144 -2.88 -0.35 19.60
CA GLN A 144 -2.79 -1.75 19.98
C GLN A 144 -1.81 -1.93 21.16
N LYS A 145 -2.07 -2.93 22.01
CA LYS A 145 -1.31 -3.14 23.26
C LYS A 145 0.17 -3.47 23.01
N ASN A 146 0.48 -4.15 21.90
CA ASN A 146 1.80 -4.69 21.55
C ASN A 146 2.60 -3.83 20.56
N LEU A 147 2.14 -2.58 20.31
CA LEU A 147 2.84 -1.60 19.49
C LEU A 147 2.46 -0.18 19.94
N LYS A 148 2.96 0.23 21.12
CA LYS A 148 2.67 1.58 21.65
C LYS A 148 3.67 2.62 21.13
N HIS A 149 4.96 2.34 21.27
CA HIS A 149 6.06 3.12 20.73
C HIS A 149 6.88 2.23 19.84
N PHE A 150 7.31 2.74 18.69
CA PHE A 150 8.10 1.95 17.75
C PHE A 150 9.05 2.84 16.96
N VAL A 151 10.06 2.20 16.40
CA VAL A 151 11.03 2.83 15.50
C VAL A 151 11.00 2.06 14.20
N ILE A 152 10.75 2.76 13.10
CA ILE A 152 10.90 2.20 11.76
C ILE A 152 12.37 2.28 11.39
N MET A 153 12.93 1.15 10.99
CA MET A 153 14.32 0.99 10.56
C MET A 153 14.43 0.82 9.04
N ASP A 154 13.34 0.43 8.37
CA ASP A 154 13.28 0.27 6.92
C ASP A 154 11.83 0.32 6.45
N GLU A 155 11.57 0.95 5.30
CA GLU A 155 10.29 0.93 4.63
C GLU A 155 10.42 0.09 3.35
N GLU A 156 9.79 -1.08 3.32
CA GLU A 156 9.90 -2.04 2.22
C GLU A 156 8.86 -1.79 1.10
N THR A 157 8.45 -0.54 0.96
CA THR A 157 7.55 -0.09 -0.11
C THR A 157 8.21 -0.24 -1.47
N GLU A 158 7.57 -0.97 -2.35
CA GLU A 158 8.03 -1.21 -3.71
C GLU A 158 7.11 -0.56 -4.75
N PHE A 159 7.70 -0.25 -5.91
CA PHE A 159 7.04 0.18 -7.14
C PHE A 159 7.64 -0.63 -8.28
N CYS A 160 6.97 -1.72 -8.68
CA CYS A 160 7.45 -2.62 -9.72
C CYS A 160 6.87 -2.20 -11.07
N PHE A 161 7.65 -1.48 -11.87
CA PHE A 161 7.24 -1.02 -13.20
C PHE A 161 7.37 -2.16 -14.22
N LYS A 162 6.44 -2.20 -15.17
CA LYS A 162 6.54 -3.10 -16.32
C LYS A 162 7.64 -2.59 -17.25
N GLY A 163 8.59 -3.47 -17.59
CA GLY A 163 9.77 -3.09 -18.37
C GLY A 163 10.79 -2.31 -17.57
N ASP A 164 11.62 -1.56 -18.26
CA ASP A 164 12.64 -0.67 -17.69
C ASP A 164 12.48 0.74 -18.28
N PRO A 165 11.46 1.50 -17.84
CA PRO A 165 11.18 2.81 -18.40
C PRO A 165 12.30 3.80 -18.10
N GLU A 166 12.46 4.79 -18.97
CA GLU A 166 13.32 5.94 -18.70
C GLU A 166 12.70 6.88 -17.68
N ALA A 167 13.53 7.50 -16.87
CA ALA A 167 13.07 8.47 -15.87
C ALA A 167 14.00 9.68 -15.76
N TRP A 168 13.38 10.83 -15.60
CA TRP A 168 14.04 12.06 -15.17
C TRP A 168 14.18 12.01 -13.64
N THR A 169 15.41 12.05 -13.16
CA THR A 169 15.71 11.90 -11.73
C THR A 169 16.81 12.85 -11.29
N LEU A 170 16.75 13.25 -10.03
CA LEU A 170 17.81 13.91 -9.31
C LEU A 170 18.52 12.89 -8.42
N PRO A 171 19.84 12.70 -8.56
CA PRO A 171 20.60 11.84 -7.65
C PRO A 171 20.43 12.29 -6.20
N TYR A 172 20.30 11.33 -5.29
CA TYR A 172 20.28 11.65 -3.87
C TYR A 172 21.69 11.98 -3.38
N ASP A 173 21.82 13.12 -2.75
CA ASP A 173 22.96 13.47 -1.89
C ASP A 173 22.44 13.79 -0.48
N ALA A 174 23.20 13.42 0.55
CA ALA A 174 22.81 13.68 1.92
C ALA A 174 22.95 15.16 2.32
N ASP A 175 23.78 15.88 1.61
CA ASP A 175 24.20 17.23 2.01
C ASP A 175 23.48 18.33 1.26
N TYR A 176 22.98 18.08 0.02
CA TYR A 176 22.33 19.10 -0.81
C TYR A 176 21.40 18.55 -1.90
N TYR A 177 20.56 19.43 -2.49
CA TYR A 177 19.66 19.13 -3.60
C TYR A 177 20.10 19.72 -4.95
N GLU A 178 21.26 20.34 -5.01
CA GLU A 178 21.75 21.11 -6.16
C GLU A 178 22.42 20.18 -7.19
N GLY A 179 21.68 19.23 -7.67
CA GLY A 179 22.11 18.30 -8.71
C GLY A 179 21.47 18.63 -10.06
N LEU A 180 22.00 18.01 -11.11
CA LEU A 180 21.39 18.07 -12.44
C LEU A 180 20.43 16.91 -12.64
N TRP A 181 19.26 17.21 -13.19
CA TRP A 181 18.32 16.19 -13.63
C TRP A 181 18.89 15.42 -14.79
N THR A 182 18.82 14.11 -14.73
CA THR A 182 19.31 13.20 -15.78
C THR A 182 18.22 12.22 -16.18
N LYS A 183 18.12 11.98 -17.51
CA LYS A 183 17.25 10.95 -18.07
C LYS A 183 18.03 9.68 -18.35
N ALA A 184 17.58 8.55 -17.88
CA ALA A 184 18.10 7.22 -18.17
C ALA A 184 17.11 6.13 -17.70
N PRO A 185 17.27 4.86 -18.16
CA PRO A 185 16.49 3.74 -17.64
C PRO A 185 16.58 3.64 -16.12
N LEU A 186 15.47 3.30 -15.47
CA LEU A 186 15.39 3.20 -14.02
C LEU A 186 16.41 2.19 -13.44
N SER A 187 16.67 1.09 -14.14
CA SER A 187 17.67 0.08 -13.73
C SER A 187 19.10 0.61 -13.65
N LYS A 188 19.39 1.72 -14.35
CA LYS A 188 20.72 2.36 -14.36
C LYS A 188 20.87 3.44 -13.29
N LYS A 189 19.81 3.74 -12.56
CA LYS A 189 19.85 4.73 -11.50
C LYS A 189 20.45 4.12 -10.22
N GLN A 190 20.91 4.99 -9.36
CA GLN A 190 21.24 4.68 -7.97
C GLN A 190 20.09 5.17 -7.08
N LYS A 191 20.34 5.52 -5.85
CA LYS A 191 19.38 6.20 -4.98
C LYS A 191 19.08 7.59 -5.56
N VAL A 192 17.80 7.91 -5.73
CA VAL A 192 17.32 9.18 -6.30
C VAL A 192 16.27 9.82 -5.40
N CYS A 193 16.25 11.15 -5.41
CA CYS A 193 15.22 11.93 -4.72
C CYS A 193 13.88 11.80 -5.46
N THR A 194 12.77 11.91 -4.73
CA THR A 194 11.45 12.16 -5.31
C THR A 194 11.14 13.67 -5.27
N PRO A 195 10.30 14.20 -6.20
CA PRO A 195 9.57 13.47 -7.25
C PRO A 195 10.48 12.96 -8.36
N ILE A 196 10.08 11.87 -9.02
CA ILE A 196 10.68 11.42 -10.27
C ILE A 196 9.62 11.37 -11.37
N THR A 197 9.98 11.78 -12.59
CA THR A 197 9.11 11.67 -13.77
C THR A 197 9.55 10.50 -14.61
N ILE A 198 8.65 9.58 -14.89
CA ILE A 198 8.89 8.31 -15.57
C ILE A 198 8.17 8.35 -16.92
N GLU A 199 8.89 8.09 -18.00
CA GLU A 199 8.35 7.92 -19.34
C GLU A 199 8.25 6.43 -19.65
N ALA A 200 7.06 5.87 -19.45
CA ALA A 200 6.83 4.44 -19.65
C ALA A 200 6.81 4.07 -21.14
N LYS A 201 6.27 4.95 -21.96
CA LYS A 201 6.21 4.91 -23.43
C LYS A 201 5.78 6.28 -23.93
N PRO A 202 5.84 6.57 -25.25
CA PRO A 202 5.24 7.77 -25.82
C PRO A 202 3.81 7.97 -25.29
N ASP A 203 3.50 9.18 -24.86
CA ASP A 203 2.18 9.60 -24.32
C ASP A 203 1.75 8.94 -22.99
N LEU A 204 2.66 8.25 -22.28
CA LEU A 204 2.43 7.74 -20.95
C LEU A 204 3.54 8.16 -19.99
N TYR A 205 3.26 9.20 -19.23
CA TYR A 205 4.12 9.71 -18.18
C TYR A 205 3.55 9.40 -16.81
N MET A 206 4.42 9.17 -15.85
CA MET A 206 4.07 8.93 -14.46
C MET A 206 4.95 9.79 -13.57
N MET A 207 4.41 10.21 -12.43
CA MET A 207 5.18 10.89 -11.38
C MET A 207 5.07 10.10 -10.09
N LEU A 208 6.21 9.69 -9.56
CA LEU A 208 6.30 9.06 -8.23
C LEU A 208 6.76 10.09 -7.21
N HIS A 209 5.97 10.27 -6.15
CA HIS A 209 6.25 11.21 -5.08
C HIS A 209 5.58 10.80 -3.77
N GLU A 210 5.65 11.67 -2.79
CA GLU A 210 4.95 11.59 -1.51
C GLU A 210 4.10 12.85 -1.26
N ALA A 211 3.11 12.72 -0.38
CA ALA A 211 2.28 13.85 0.04
C ALA A 211 1.99 13.79 1.54
N ASN A 212 1.75 14.95 2.13
CA ASN A 212 1.52 15.09 3.57
C ASN A 212 2.69 14.54 4.42
N LEU A 213 3.90 14.94 4.07
CA LEU A 213 5.11 14.61 4.84
C LEU A 213 5.10 15.36 6.16
N THR A 214 4.71 14.65 7.23
CA THR A 214 4.65 15.20 8.60
C THR A 214 5.20 14.14 9.56
N ASP A 215 6.19 14.51 10.37
CA ASP A 215 6.84 13.64 11.38
C ASP A 215 7.29 12.27 10.83
N TYR A 216 7.81 12.27 9.60
CA TYR A 216 8.28 11.08 8.91
C TYR A 216 9.54 11.37 8.10
N ALA A 217 10.34 10.35 7.83
CA ALA A 217 11.51 10.48 6.97
C ALA A 217 11.10 10.62 5.50
N SER A 218 11.74 11.52 4.76
CA SER A 218 11.42 11.78 3.36
C SER A 218 11.72 10.59 2.45
N LEU A 219 10.90 10.45 1.41
CA LEU A 219 10.98 9.38 0.43
C LEU A 219 12.08 9.66 -0.61
N ASN A 220 13.04 8.77 -0.68
CA ASN A 220 13.85 8.53 -1.86
C ASN A 220 13.57 7.11 -2.35
N VAL A 221 14.01 6.79 -3.55
CA VAL A 221 13.86 5.45 -4.10
C VAL A 221 15.16 4.98 -4.74
N LYS A 222 15.37 3.67 -4.75
CA LYS A 222 16.49 3.04 -5.46
C LYS A 222 16.00 1.83 -6.24
N PRO A 223 16.62 1.48 -7.39
CA PRO A 223 16.36 0.22 -8.05
C PRO A 223 16.85 -0.93 -7.16
N VAL A 224 16.05 -1.96 -7.09
CA VAL A 224 16.42 -3.27 -6.58
C VAL A 224 16.37 -4.27 -7.73
N GLU A 225 16.63 -5.53 -7.49
CA GLU A 225 16.74 -6.55 -8.51
C GLU A 225 15.67 -6.44 -9.60
N THR A 226 16.11 -6.42 -10.88
CA THR A 226 15.25 -6.49 -12.04
C THR A 226 14.99 -7.94 -12.37
N LYS A 227 13.73 -8.34 -12.38
CA LYS A 227 13.34 -9.71 -12.73
C LYS A 227 12.48 -9.70 -13.99
N GLU A 228 12.78 -10.60 -14.94
CA GLU A 228 12.04 -10.74 -16.19
C GLU A 228 11.93 -9.43 -16.99
N GLY A 229 12.99 -8.60 -16.96
CA GLY A 229 13.03 -7.31 -17.64
C GLY A 229 12.19 -6.20 -17.02
N ASN A 230 11.63 -6.42 -15.83
CA ASN A 230 10.84 -5.41 -15.11
C ASN A 230 11.67 -4.79 -13.98
N VAL A 231 11.65 -3.47 -13.88
CA VAL A 231 12.39 -2.76 -12.84
C VAL A 231 11.53 -2.57 -11.59
N ARG A 232 12.14 -2.83 -10.45
CA ARG A 232 11.54 -2.59 -9.16
C ARG A 232 12.30 -1.47 -8.47
N MET A 233 11.60 -0.39 -8.17
CA MET A 233 12.08 0.67 -7.30
C MET A 233 11.61 0.39 -5.87
N ARG A 234 12.45 0.64 -4.88
CA ARG A 234 12.13 0.48 -3.48
C ARG A 234 12.38 1.78 -2.72
N ALA A 235 11.55 2.05 -1.73
CA ALA A 235 11.74 3.16 -0.82
C ALA A 235 13.09 3.09 -0.11
N GLU A 236 13.73 4.23 0.02
CA GLU A 236 14.99 4.41 0.72
C GLU A 236 14.90 5.74 1.49
N LEU A 237 14.39 5.69 2.70
CA LEU A 237 14.12 6.89 3.49
C LEU A 237 15.42 7.53 4.00
N VAL A 238 15.34 8.81 4.34
CA VAL A 238 16.48 9.55 4.93
C VAL A 238 16.61 9.20 6.42
N PRO A 239 17.73 8.60 6.85
CA PRO A 239 17.90 8.21 8.24
C PRO A 239 18.35 9.38 9.14
N TRP A 240 18.06 9.25 10.42
CA TRP A 240 18.74 10.01 11.46
C TRP A 240 20.22 9.55 11.56
N SER A 241 21.06 10.35 12.21
CA SER A 241 22.48 10.04 12.38
C SER A 241 22.77 8.68 13.06
N ASN A 242 21.82 8.17 13.84
CA ASN A 242 21.92 6.87 14.51
C ASN A 242 21.27 5.72 13.70
N GLY A 243 20.82 5.97 12.47
CA GLY A 243 20.20 5.00 11.59
C GLY A 243 18.70 4.77 11.79
N ASP A 244 18.06 5.34 12.81
CA ASP A 244 16.60 5.30 12.93
C ASP A 244 15.99 6.09 11.76
N LEU A 245 14.87 5.61 11.18
CA LEU A 245 14.15 6.36 10.14
C LEU A 245 13.00 7.16 10.72
N VAL A 246 12.14 6.52 11.51
CA VAL A 246 10.95 7.16 12.09
C VAL A 246 10.76 6.68 13.52
N ARG A 247 10.56 7.61 14.44
CA ARG A 247 10.19 7.33 15.84
C ARG A 247 8.74 7.73 16.03
N ALA A 248 7.88 6.77 16.32
CA ALA A 248 6.45 7.01 16.37
C ALA A 248 5.77 6.36 17.59
N LYS A 249 4.55 6.83 17.84
CA LYS A 249 3.63 6.29 18.85
C LYS A 249 2.30 5.97 18.16
N ALA A 250 1.80 4.74 18.36
CA ALA A 250 0.47 4.39 17.86
C ALA A 250 -0.65 5.07 18.68
N PRO A 251 -1.77 5.51 18.07
CA PRO A 251 -2.04 5.41 16.63
C PRO A 251 -1.16 6.36 15.83
N PHE A 252 -0.71 5.93 14.64
CA PHE A 252 0.17 6.71 13.77
C PHE A 252 -0.20 6.48 12.30
N VAL A 253 0.03 7.49 11.47
CA VAL A 253 -0.27 7.46 10.03
C VAL A 253 0.95 7.97 9.27
N SER A 254 1.43 7.20 8.28
CA SER A 254 2.52 7.63 7.42
C SER A 254 2.08 8.69 6.41
N PRO A 255 3.02 9.42 5.78
CA PRO A 255 2.74 10.15 4.55
C PRO A 255 2.12 9.24 3.47
N TRP A 256 1.53 9.86 2.46
CA TRP A 256 1.08 9.17 1.27
C TRP A 256 2.27 8.86 0.35
N ARG A 257 2.30 7.67 -0.19
CA ARG A 257 3.11 7.30 -1.35
C ARG A 257 2.19 7.40 -2.56
N MET A 258 2.55 8.22 -3.53
CA MET A 258 1.66 8.54 -4.65
C MET A 258 2.31 8.26 -6.00
N LEU A 259 1.50 7.88 -6.95
CA LEU A 259 1.85 7.73 -8.36
C LEU A 259 0.74 8.39 -9.20
N SER A 260 1.08 9.49 -9.87
CA SER A 260 0.24 10.04 -10.97
C SER A 260 0.52 9.29 -12.26
N VAL A 261 -0.51 9.18 -13.15
CA VAL A 261 -0.46 8.37 -14.38
C VAL A 261 -1.11 9.12 -15.54
#